data_d8458c151a22c3d5bf302fe04020a155
#
_entry.id   d8458c151a22c3d5bf302fe04020a155
#
_cell.length_a   1.000
_cell.length_b   1.000
_cell.length_c   1.000
_cell.angle_alpha   90.00
_cell.angle_beta   90.00
_cell.angle_gamma   90.00
#
_symmetry.space_group_name_H-M   'P 1'
#
loop_
_entity.id
_entity.type
_entity.pdbx_description
1 polymer ?
#
loop_
_entity_poly.entity_id
_entity_poly.type
_entity_poly.pdbx_seq_one_letter_code
_entity_poly.pdbx_strand_id
1 'polypeptide(L)'
;VNAVKESGRNYIVIYPNNDLGSEVILNAYRTLEDETRYRLYPSTRFEYFLTLLKNADFMIGNSSAGVRETSIYGIPAIDVGTRQKGRYSTEYSQNIQHVSEDKDEILQAIEHIEDFRKQGALFGKGNSTKQFLEIVHDKNIWEHGIQKVFIDRWG
;
A
#
# COMPACT_ATOMS: atom_id res chain seq x y z
N VAL A 1 11.09 -8.79 8.94
CA VAL A 1 11.60 -8.38 10.28
C VAL A 1 13.13 -8.28 10.26
N ASN A 2 13.86 -9.30 9.78
CA ASN A 2 15.34 -9.29 9.84
C ASN A 2 15.95 -8.08 9.11
N ALA A 3 15.50 -7.76 7.90
CA ALA A 3 15.93 -6.57 7.17
C ALA A 3 15.62 -5.27 7.93
N VAL A 4 14.45 -5.17 8.57
CA VAL A 4 14.06 -4.03 9.41
C VAL A 4 15.04 -3.83 10.58
N LYS A 5 15.42 -4.92 11.25
CA LYS A 5 16.42 -4.87 12.33
C LYS A 5 17.79 -4.41 11.85
N GLU A 6 18.24 -4.96 10.74
CA GLU A 6 19.57 -4.71 10.18
C GLU A 6 19.70 -3.31 9.57
N SER A 7 18.60 -2.74 9.07
CA SER A 7 18.59 -1.38 8.50
C SER A 7 18.95 -0.27 9.51
N GLY A 8 18.85 -0.54 10.80
CA GLY A 8 19.16 0.41 11.87
C GLY A 8 18.23 1.62 12.00
N ARG A 9 17.15 1.67 11.22
CA ARG A 9 16.18 2.78 11.22
C ARG A 9 15.12 2.62 12.31
N ASN A 10 14.37 3.69 12.57
CA ASN A 10 13.23 3.67 13.48
C ASN A 10 11.95 3.30 12.72
N TYR A 11 11.09 2.48 13.33
CA TYR A 11 9.87 2.03 12.68
C TYR A 11 8.65 2.15 13.59
N ILE A 12 7.55 2.52 12.96
CA ILE A 12 6.20 2.32 13.50
C ILE A 12 5.66 1.05 12.84
N VAL A 13 5.34 0.06 13.65
CA VAL A 13 4.88 -1.27 13.21
C VAL A 13 3.40 -1.38 13.53
N ILE A 14 2.58 -1.55 12.50
CA ILE A 14 1.14 -1.78 12.65
C ILE A 14 0.89 -3.27 12.44
N TYR A 15 0.12 -3.88 13.34
CA TYR A 15 -0.16 -5.31 13.29
C TYR A 15 -0.94 -5.68 12.02
N PRO A 16 -0.77 -6.92 11.53
CA PRO A 16 -1.56 -7.42 10.41
C PRO A 16 -3.04 -7.52 10.80
N ASN A 17 -3.90 -7.54 9.79
CA ASN A 17 -5.30 -7.93 9.99
C ASN A 17 -5.39 -9.39 10.46
N ASN A 18 -6.59 -9.81 10.89
CA ASN A 18 -6.89 -11.18 11.35
C ASN A 18 -6.98 -12.18 10.18
N ASP A 19 -6.14 -12.02 9.17
CA ASP A 19 -6.05 -12.94 8.03
C ASP A 19 -5.34 -14.24 8.45
N LEU A 20 -5.56 -15.31 7.71
CA LEU A 20 -4.87 -16.58 7.92
C LEU A 20 -3.34 -16.38 7.87
N GLY A 21 -2.62 -16.88 8.88
CA GLY A 21 -1.16 -16.70 9.00
C GLY A 21 -0.71 -15.45 9.77
N SER A 22 -1.64 -14.60 10.23
CA SER A 22 -1.31 -13.39 11.01
C SER A 22 -0.53 -13.71 12.29
N GLU A 23 -0.76 -14.87 12.92
CA GLU A 23 -0.04 -15.29 14.13
C GLU A 23 1.49 -15.42 13.90
N VAL A 24 1.89 -15.92 12.74
CA VAL A 24 3.31 -16.04 12.37
C VAL A 24 3.95 -14.66 12.31
N ILE A 25 3.25 -13.68 11.73
CA ILE A 25 3.71 -12.29 11.63
C ILE A 25 3.78 -11.66 13.03
N LEU A 26 2.75 -11.85 13.86
CA LEU A 26 2.73 -11.33 15.23
C LEU A 26 3.87 -11.89 16.07
N ASN A 27 4.16 -13.19 15.96
CA ASN A 27 5.30 -13.81 16.64
C ASN A 27 6.65 -13.20 16.21
N ALA A 28 6.79 -12.89 14.91
CA ALA A 28 7.96 -12.19 14.42
C ALA A 28 8.05 -10.76 14.98
N TYR A 29 6.93 -10.04 15.11
CA TYR A 29 6.88 -8.68 15.65
C TYR A 29 7.21 -8.62 17.14
N ARG A 30 6.88 -9.64 17.93
CA ARG A 30 7.28 -9.71 19.35
C ARG A 30 8.78 -9.57 19.54
N THR A 31 9.58 -9.99 18.58
CA THR A 31 11.03 -9.84 18.63
C THR A 31 11.52 -8.39 18.51
N LEU A 32 10.61 -7.46 18.27
CA LEU A 32 10.89 -6.01 18.18
C LEU A 32 10.50 -5.24 19.46
N GLU A 33 9.73 -5.86 20.37
CA GLU A 33 9.10 -5.17 21.51
C GLU A 33 10.11 -4.53 22.49
N ASP A 34 11.25 -5.16 22.67
CA ASP A 34 12.27 -4.72 23.66
C ASP A 34 13.23 -3.64 23.11
N GLU A 35 13.09 -3.26 21.85
CA GLU A 35 13.97 -2.29 21.21
C GLU A 35 13.31 -0.91 21.07
N THR A 36 13.99 0.14 21.54
CA THR A 36 13.46 1.52 21.53
C THR A 36 13.23 2.11 20.14
N ARG A 37 13.83 1.51 19.10
CA ARG A 37 13.67 1.89 17.69
C ARG A 37 12.32 1.52 17.10
N TYR A 38 11.54 0.66 17.77
CA TYR A 38 10.25 0.18 17.27
C TYR A 38 9.11 0.66 18.16
N ARG A 39 8.02 1.05 17.52
CA ARG A 39 6.75 1.35 18.20
C ARG A 39 5.67 0.49 17.56
N LEU A 40 5.15 -0.46 18.33
CA LEU A 40 4.17 -1.44 17.86
C LEU A 40 2.76 -0.99 18.23
N TYR A 41 1.87 -0.97 17.25
CA TYR A 41 0.45 -0.63 17.43
C TYR A 41 -0.44 -1.76 16.91
N PRO A 42 -1.36 -2.29 17.72
CA PRO A 42 -2.33 -3.30 17.29
C PRO A 42 -3.20 -2.79 16.13
N SER A 43 -3.59 -1.55 16.19
CA SER A 43 -4.31 -0.85 15.13
C SER A 43 -4.19 0.66 15.31
N THR A 44 -4.56 1.41 14.29
CA THR A 44 -4.63 2.88 14.36
C THR A 44 -5.84 3.34 13.59
N ARG A 45 -6.47 4.45 14.00
CA ARG A 45 -7.51 5.11 13.21
C ARG A 45 -6.91 5.57 11.89
N PHE A 46 -7.73 5.58 10.85
CA PHE A 46 -7.29 5.89 9.50
C PHE A 46 -6.65 7.29 9.40
N GLU A 47 -7.21 8.28 10.07
CA GLU A 47 -6.69 9.66 10.07
C GLU A 47 -5.29 9.75 10.70
N TYR A 48 -5.05 8.99 11.78
CA TYR A 48 -3.74 8.92 12.41
C TYR A 48 -2.75 8.17 11.53
N PHE A 49 -3.19 7.07 10.92
CA PHE A 49 -2.38 6.35 9.94
C PHE A 49 -1.94 7.25 8.79
N LEU A 50 -2.84 8.02 8.20
CA LEU A 50 -2.50 8.95 7.12
C LEU A 50 -1.52 10.04 7.58
N THR A 51 -1.67 10.52 8.82
CA THR A 51 -0.75 11.50 9.39
C THR A 51 0.65 10.92 9.58
N LEU A 52 0.74 9.70 10.11
CA LEU A 52 2.00 8.98 10.25
C LEU A 52 2.64 8.74 8.87
N LEU A 53 1.86 8.25 7.92
CA LEU A 53 2.32 7.95 6.57
C LEU A 53 2.87 9.20 5.87
N LYS A 54 2.16 10.32 5.95
CA LYS A 54 2.58 11.59 5.33
C LYS A 54 3.93 12.11 5.87
N ASN A 55 4.27 11.74 7.10
CA ASN A 55 5.51 12.15 7.78
C ASN A 55 6.55 11.04 7.84
N ALA A 56 6.31 9.91 7.20
CA ALA A 56 7.26 8.81 7.12
C ALA A 56 8.27 9.02 6.00
N ASP A 57 9.46 8.49 6.17
CA ASP A 57 10.46 8.43 5.10
C ASP A 57 10.02 7.44 4.01
N PHE A 58 9.41 6.33 4.42
CA PHE A 58 8.87 5.31 3.52
C PHE A 58 7.89 4.38 4.24
N MET A 59 7.19 3.56 3.47
CA MET A 59 6.39 2.44 3.96
C MET A 59 6.95 1.12 3.43
N ILE A 60 7.00 0.08 4.28
CA ILE A 60 7.43 -1.26 3.90
C ILE A 60 6.40 -2.31 4.32
N GLY A 61 6.11 -3.25 3.45
CA GLY A 61 5.20 -4.37 3.69
C GLY A 61 4.38 -4.75 2.47
N ASN A 62 3.34 -5.53 2.68
CA ASN A 62 2.45 -6.02 1.63
C ASN A 62 1.03 -5.42 1.70
N SER A 63 0.85 -4.33 2.43
CA SER A 63 -0.43 -3.65 2.56
C SER A 63 -0.81 -2.88 1.30
N SER A 64 -2.11 -2.85 0.96
CA SER A 64 -2.61 -2.00 -0.13
C SER A 64 -2.38 -0.51 0.10
N ALA A 65 -2.17 -0.08 1.33
CA ALA A 65 -1.81 1.30 1.66
C ALA A 65 -0.44 1.70 1.07
N GLY A 66 0.51 0.75 0.97
CA GLY A 66 1.77 0.92 0.27
C GLY A 66 1.64 1.16 -1.23
N VAL A 67 0.45 0.88 -1.79
CA VAL A 67 0.16 1.09 -3.21
C VAL A 67 -0.70 2.35 -3.42
N ARG A 68 -1.74 2.53 -2.60
CA ARG A 68 -2.75 3.57 -2.80
C ARG A 68 -2.38 4.89 -2.13
N GLU A 69 -2.25 4.86 -0.82
CA GLU A 69 -2.11 6.05 0.00
C GLU A 69 -0.71 6.66 -0.15
N THR A 70 0.33 5.83 -0.23
CA THR A 70 1.70 6.33 -0.45
C THR A 70 1.85 7.09 -1.76
N SER A 71 1.20 6.61 -2.83
CA SER A 71 1.27 7.25 -4.15
C SER A 71 0.70 8.67 -4.13
N ILE A 72 -0.36 8.92 -3.35
CA ILE A 72 -0.98 10.24 -3.22
C ILE A 72 -0.06 11.24 -2.53
N TYR A 73 0.67 10.78 -1.51
CA TYR A 73 1.59 11.64 -0.75
C TYR A 73 3.01 11.70 -1.32
N GLY A 74 3.31 10.90 -2.34
CA GLY A 74 4.67 10.78 -2.88
C GLY A 74 5.65 10.11 -1.92
N ILE A 75 5.14 9.30 -1.00
CA ILE A 75 5.96 8.56 -0.04
C ILE A 75 6.46 7.27 -0.70
N PRO A 76 7.76 6.99 -0.66
CA PRO A 76 8.29 5.74 -1.16
C PRO A 76 7.66 4.52 -0.48
N ALA A 77 7.43 3.45 -1.24
CA ALA A 77 6.93 2.20 -0.70
C ALA A 77 7.77 1.01 -1.17
N ILE A 78 8.06 0.10 -0.26
CA ILE A 78 8.66 -1.20 -0.56
C ILE A 78 7.56 -2.24 -0.43
N ASP A 79 7.08 -2.73 -1.58
CA ASP A 79 6.06 -3.78 -1.69
C ASP A 79 6.74 -5.14 -1.65
N VAL A 80 6.59 -5.85 -0.54
CA VAL A 80 7.27 -7.13 -0.27
C VAL A 80 6.36 -8.30 -0.63
N GLY A 81 6.88 -9.20 -1.46
CA GLY A 81 6.19 -10.44 -1.84
C GLY A 81 5.15 -10.24 -2.95
N THR A 82 4.17 -11.12 -3.05
CA THR A 82 3.32 -11.23 -4.24
C THR A 82 1.90 -10.69 -4.05
N ARG A 83 1.52 -10.28 -2.84
CA ARG A 83 0.13 -9.91 -2.52
C ARG A 83 -0.43 -8.76 -3.35
N GLN A 84 0.41 -7.78 -3.71
CA GLN A 84 0.00 -6.61 -4.49
C GLN A 84 0.32 -6.75 -6.00
N LYS A 85 0.87 -7.88 -6.42
CA LYS A 85 1.20 -8.13 -7.82
C LYS A 85 -0.03 -8.00 -8.71
N GLY A 86 0.07 -7.21 -9.77
CA GLY A 86 -1.04 -6.94 -10.70
C GLY A 86 -2.09 -5.94 -10.20
N ARG A 87 -1.91 -5.34 -9.02
CA ARG A 87 -2.84 -4.32 -8.49
C ARG A 87 -2.41 -2.89 -8.77
N TYR A 88 -1.24 -2.69 -9.32
CA TYR A 88 -0.71 -1.39 -9.73
C TYR A 88 0.15 -1.54 -10.99
N SER A 89 0.37 -0.43 -11.67
CA SER A 89 1.28 -0.33 -12.81
C SER A 89 2.51 0.45 -12.40
N THR A 90 3.69 -0.06 -12.71
CA THR A 90 4.97 0.62 -12.45
C THR A 90 5.09 1.95 -13.21
N GLU A 91 4.39 2.10 -14.33
CA GLU A 91 4.33 3.34 -15.09
C GLU A 91 3.71 4.49 -14.29
N TYR A 92 2.64 4.20 -13.54
CA TYR A 92 1.87 5.21 -12.78
C TYR A 92 2.20 5.24 -11.29
N SER A 93 2.91 4.23 -10.79
CA SER A 93 3.26 4.07 -9.37
C SER A 93 4.77 4.06 -9.18
N GLN A 94 5.43 5.12 -9.66
CA GLN A 94 6.89 5.26 -9.64
C GLN A 94 7.50 5.41 -8.24
N ASN A 95 6.66 5.54 -7.21
CA ASN A 95 7.06 5.57 -5.82
C ASN A 95 7.18 4.17 -5.18
N ILE A 96 6.90 3.09 -5.93
CA ILE A 96 6.87 1.73 -5.39
C ILE A 96 8.04 0.92 -5.91
N GLN A 97 8.79 0.32 -4.99
CA GLN A 97 9.75 -0.74 -5.28
C GLN A 97 9.11 -2.09 -4.93
N HIS A 98 9.06 -3.00 -5.89
CA HIS A 98 8.66 -4.38 -5.64
C HIS A 98 9.90 -5.23 -5.37
N VAL A 99 9.87 -5.98 -4.27
CA VAL A 99 10.93 -6.90 -3.86
C VAL A 99 10.35 -8.25 -3.46
N SER A 100 11.17 -9.28 -3.55
CA SER A 100 10.82 -10.58 -2.98
C SER A 100 10.88 -10.54 -1.43
N GLU A 101 10.57 -11.67 -0.80
CA GLU A 101 10.72 -11.83 0.66
C GLU A 101 12.19 -12.06 1.08
N ASP A 102 13.13 -11.72 0.22
CA ASP A 102 14.56 -11.81 0.48
C ASP A 102 15.07 -10.63 1.30
N LYS A 103 15.89 -10.92 2.30
CA LYS A 103 16.41 -9.91 3.23
C LYS A 103 17.31 -8.90 2.52
N ASP A 104 18.19 -9.34 1.65
CA ASP A 104 19.20 -8.50 1.03
C ASP A 104 18.58 -7.61 -0.05
N GLU A 105 17.58 -8.11 -0.80
CA GLU A 105 16.77 -7.27 -1.70
C GLU A 105 16.03 -6.17 -0.93
N ILE A 106 15.45 -6.49 0.22
CA ILE A 106 14.77 -5.50 1.06
C ILE A 106 15.75 -4.44 1.57
N LEU A 107 16.94 -4.83 2.01
CA LEU A 107 17.97 -3.89 2.48
C LEU A 107 18.43 -2.96 1.35
N GLN A 108 18.68 -3.49 0.16
CA GLN A 108 19.00 -2.68 -1.00
C GLN A 108 17.90 -1.68 -1.35
N ALA A 109 16.63 -2.11 -1.29
CA ALA A 109 15.50 -1.22 -1.50
C ALA A 109 15.41 -0.10 -0.45
N ILE A 110 15.77 -0.37 0.81
CA ILE A 110 15.83 0.65 1.88
C ILE A 110 16.98 1.65 1.62
N GLU A 111 18.11 1.20 1.11
CA GLU A 111 19.25 2.07 0.79
C GLU A 111 18.92 3.05 -0.35
N HIS A 112 18.20 2.60 -1.36
CA HIS A 112 17.82 3.40 -2.53
C HIS A 112 16.45 4.07 -2.41
N ILE A 113 15.91 4.19 -1.19
CA ILE A 113 14.52 4.60 -0.95
C ILE A 113 14.21 6.00 -1.48
N GLU A 114 15.14 6.94 -1.41
CA GLU A 114 14.92 8.33 -1.86
C GLU A 114 14.73 8.47 -3.37
N ASP A 115 15.25 7.56 -4.18
CA ASP A 115 15.06 7.55 -5.63
C ASP A 115 13.59 7.35 -6.02
N PHE A 116 12.79 6.83 -5.08
CA PHE A 116 11.37 6.53 -5.23
C PHE A 116 10.45 7.58 -4.60
N ARG A 117 10.97 8.71 -4.13
CA ARG A 117 10.14 9.81 -3.61
C ARG A 117 9.46 10.58 -4.75
N LYS A 118 8.42 9.99 -5.30
CA LYS A 118 7.68 10.50 -6.47
C LYS A 118 6.18 10.35 -6.24
N GLN A 119 5.41 11.35 -6.67
CA GLN A 119 3.97 11.28 -6.60
C GLN A 119 3.42 10.38 -7.72
N GLY A 120 2.57 9.42 -7.36
CA GLY A 120 1.86 8.57 -8.32
C GLY A 120 0.55 9.19 -8.80
N ALA A 121 0.05 8.75 -9.94
CA ALA A 121 -1.17 9.27 -10.55
C ALA A 121 -2.27 8.20 -10.73
N LEU A 122 -2.06 6.97 -10.28
CA LEU A 122 -2.92 5.81 -10.59
C LEU A 122 -4.34 5.92 -9.99
N PHE A 123 -4.48 6.53 -8.82
CA PHE A 123 -5.74 6.48 -8.04
C PHE A 123 -6.58 7.76 -8.14
N GLY A 124 -6.43 8.49 -9.23
CA GLY A 124 -7.28 9.65 -9.53
C GLY A 124 -6.82 10.97 -8.89
N LYS A 125 -7.67 11.98 -9.03
CA LYS A 125 -7.34 13.39 -8.68
C LYS A 125 -8.27 13.94 -7.59
N GLY A 126 -8.97 13.09 -6.84
CA GLY A 126 -9.91 13.51 -5.79
C GLY A 126 -11.25 14.06 -6.31
N ASN A 127 -11.60 13.83 -7.57
CA ASN A 127 -12.84 14.32 -8.20
C ASN A 127 -13.90 13.24 -8.44
N SER A 128 -13.78 12.08 -7.80
CA SER A 128 -14.68 10.93 -7.98
C SER A 128 -16.13 11.25 -7.64
N THR A 129 -16.40 12.06 -6.61
CA THR A 129 -17.75 12.51 -6.27
C THR A 129 -18.39 13.29 -7.41
N LYS A 130 -17.64 14.21 -8.03
CA LYS A 130 -18.12 14.98 -9.18
C LYS A 130 -18.46 14.06 -10.35
N GLN A 131 -17.54 13.16 -10.71
CA GLN A 131 -17.72 12.18 -11.77
C GLN A 131 -18.91 11.25 -11.50
N PHE A 132 -19.08 10.80 -10.25
CA PHE A 132 -20.23 9.99 -9.88
C PHE A 132 -21.54 10.74 -10.05
N LEU A 133 -21.62 12.00 -9.61
CA LEU A 133 -22.82 12.82 -9.78
C LEU A 133 -23.13 13.07 -11.26
N GLU A 134 -22.14 13.35 -12.09
CA GLU A 134 -22.33 13.50 -13.54
C GLU A 134 -22.95 12.23 -14.15
N ILE A 135 -22.46 11.05 -13.77
CA ILE A 135 -23.00 9.77 -14.20
C ILE A 135 -24.45 9.57 -13.73
N VAL A 136 -24.74 9.82 -12.45
CA VAL A 136 -26.09 9.63 -11.87
C VAL A 136 -27.11 10.60 -12.48
N HIS A 137 -26.69 11.80 -12.87
CA HIS A 137 -27.54 12.79 -13.53
C HIS A 137 -27.71 12.55 -15.03
N ASP A 138 -26.91 11.66 -15.64
CA ASP A 138 -27.10 11.28 -17.04
C ASP A 138 -28.30 10.33 -17.16
N LYS A 139 -29.38 10.84 -17.82
CA LYS A 139 -30.60 10.07 -18.03
C LYS A 139 -30.38 8.79 -18.81
N ASN A 140 -29.43 8.78 -19.74
CA ASN A 140 -29.14 7.61 -20.59
C ASN A 140 -28.69 6.40 -19.76
N ILE A 141 -28.06 6.60 -18.60
CA ILE A 141 -27.65 5.50 -17.71
C ILE A 141 -28.85 4.71 -17.17
N TRP A 142 -29.98 5.40 -16.95
CA TRP A 142 -31.20 4.82 -16.38
C TRP A 142 -32.08 4.18 -17.45
N GLU A 143 -31.83 4.46 -18.74
CA GLU A 143 -32.56 3.90 -19.86
C GLU A 143 -31.98 2.55 -20.35
N HIS A 144 -30.83 2.17 -19.80
CA HIS A 144 -30.24 0.87 -20.13
C HIS A 144 -31.04 -0.26 -19.47
N GLY A 145 -31.30 -1.30 -20.26
CA GLY A 145 -31.98 -2.51 -19.77
C GLY A 145 -31.20 -3.12 -18.58
N ILE A 146 -31.94 -3.39 -17.49
CA ILE A 146 -31.38 -4.02 -16.27
C ILE A 146 -31.01 -5.49 -16.47
N GLN A 147 -31.43 -6.08 -17.57
CA GLN A 147 -31.09 -7.47 -17.87
C GLN A 147 -29.62 -7.60 -18.26
N LYS A 148 -28.87 -8.25 -17.39
CA LYS A 148 -27.48 -8.63 -17.68
C LYS A 148 -27.48 -9.75 -18.72
N VAL A 149 -26.77 -9.54 -19.81
CA VAL A 149 -26.50 -10.58 -20.80
C VAL A 149 -25.03 -10.97 -20.75
N PHE A 150 -24.79 -12.25 -20.98
CA PHE A 150 -23.41 -12.75 -21.08
C PHE A 150 -22.81 -12.21 -22.37
N ILE A 151 -21.68 -11.55 -22.31
CA ILE A 151 -20.92 -11.08 -23.46
C ILE A 151 -19.70 -11.98 -23.59
N ASP A 152 -19.66 -12.80 -24.60
CA ASP A 152 -18.50 -13.58 -24.96
C ASP A 152 -17.43 -12.65 -25.57
N ARG A 153 -16.28 -12.56 -24.94
CA ARG A 153 -15.16 -11.72 -25.43
C ARG A 153 -14.16 -12.48 -26.30
N TRP A 154 -14.48 -13.74 -26.59
CA TRP A 154 -13.65 -14.58 -27.47
C TRP A 154 -14.21 -14.55 -28.88
N GLY A 155 -14.00 -13.44 -29.60
CA GLY A 155 -14.27 -13.27 -30.98
C GLY A 155 -13.15 -12.51 -31.67
#